data_4c88fab275df1c5074dd910a2cbbaf85
#
_entry.id   4c88fab275df1c5074dd910a2cbbaf85
#
_cell.length_a   1.000
_cell.length_b   1.000
_cell.length_c   1.000
_cell.angle_alpha   90.00
_cell.angle_beta   90.00
_cell.angle_gamma   90.00
#
_symmetry.space_group_name_H-M   'P 1'
#
loop_
_entity.id
_entity.type
_entity.pdbx_description
1 polymer ?
#
loop_
_entity_poly.entity_id
_entity_poly.type
_entity_poly.pdbx_seq_one_letter_code
_entity_poly.pdbx_strand_id
1 'polypeptide(L)'
;MAPWSRATTKGASLALLAALGCLSLLAADASDPRTGVPIRLEVDSSTFPSSWRGGEVKAKATRVPRSEDARSQRLALAALGRYPREVVTKNLRAVHFVGEMSFYGVPYGGTNSRYAVYIANRGVDAGFDDAFIVSTFHHEFSSILLRNNPEGFDERAWTAANAAHARYGTGGTQAIKDGTANTAFRAELHSAGFLNQYSTSSVEEDFNTFAEALFRGDARLWNICRQFPRVAKKKDLIVAFYASLDPSFTEDFFRSLAE
;
A
#
# COMPACT_ATOMS: atom_id res chain seq x y z
N MET A 1 -79.61 23.97 -44.15
CA MET A 1 -78.40 24.70 -43.68
C MET A 1 -77.58 23.73 -42.82
N ALA A 2 -76.50 23.28 -43.33
CA ALA A 2 -75.60 22.41 -42.59
C ALA A 2 -74.61 23.23 -41.78
N PRO A 3 -74.04 22.67 -40.68
CA PRO A 3 -72.66 22.92 -40.42
C PRO A 3 -71.81 21.64 -40.18
N TRP A 4 -70.72 21.75 -40.67
CA TRP A 4 -69.48 20.97 -40.70
C TRP A 4 -69.09 20.26 -39.42
N SER A 5 -68.83 18.95 -39.54
CA SER A 5 -68.14 18.14 -38.52
C SER A 5 -66.62 18.31 -38.63
N ARG A 6 -65.97 18.60 -37.50
CA ARG A 6 -64.49 18.56 -37.39
C ARG A 6 -64.07 17.22 -36.89
N ALA A 7 -63.23 16.56 -37.68
CA ALA A 7 -62.53 15.38 -37.28
C ALA A 7 -61.44 15.68 -36.23
N THR A 8 -61.46 14.95 -35.13
CA THR A 8 -60.40 14.98 -34.11
C THR A 8 -59.42 13.88 -34.39
N THR A 9 -58.20 14.28 -34.80
CA THR A 9 -57.06 13.39 -34.89
C THR A 9 -56.52 13.08 -33.47
N LYS A 10 -56.60 11.83 -33.08
CA LYS A 10 -55.93 11.31 -31.88
C LYS A 10 -54.43 11.20 -32.14
N GLY A 11 -53.67 12.06 -31.55
CA GLY A 11 -52.21 11.95 -31.49
C GLY A 11 -51.81 10.83 -30.54
N ALA A 12 -51.21 9.80 -31.07
CA ALA A 12 -50.58 8.77 -30.28
C ALA A 12 -49.21 9.31 -29.76
N SER A 13 -49.12 9.61 -28.47
CA SER A 13 -47.84 9.88 -27.81
C SER A 13 -47.09 8.59 -27.61
N LEU A 14 -46.03 8.37 -28.37
CA LEU A 14 -45.03 7.35 -28.11
C LEU A 14 -44.20 7.80 -26.89
N ALA A 15 -44.48 7.21 -25.74
CA ALA A 15 -43.58 7.31 -24.58
C ALA A 15 -42.37 6.42 -24.81
N LEU A 16 -41.24 7.07 -25.15
CA LEU A 16 -39.94 6.39 -25.25
C LEU A 16 -39.44 6.18 -23.82
N LEU A 17 -39.68 5.00 -23.24
CA LEU A 17 -39.01 4.53 -22.02
C LEU A 17 -37.53 4.27 -22.34
N ALA A 18 -36.70 5.27 -22.03
CA ALA A 18 -35.28 5.07 -21.95
C ALA A 18 -34.97 4.20 -20.71
N ALA A 19 -34.89 2.89 -20.91
CA ALA A 19 -34.31 1.99 -19.91
C ALA A 19 -32.81 2.32 -19.80
N LEU A 20 -32.46 3.18 -18.82
CA LEU A 20 -31.07 3.26 -18.34
C LEU A 20 -30.74 1.91 -17.69
N GLY A 21 -30.26 0.98 -18.49
CA GLY A 21 -29.57 -0.19 -18.01
C GLY A 21 -28.30 0.26 -17.29
N CYS A 22 -28.38 0.32 -15.97
CA CYS A 22 -27.20 0.40 -15.12
C CYS A 22 -26.43 -0.91 -15.35
N LEU A 23 -25.60 -0.99 -16.41
CA LEU A 23 -24.57 -2.00 -16.50
C LEU A 23 -23.65 -1.73 -15.32
N SER A 24 -23.80 -2.53 -14.26
CA SER A 24 -22.77 -2.74 -13.28
C SER A 24 -21.57 -3.31 -14.05
N LEU A 25 -20.69 -2.44 -14.55
CA LEU A 25 -19.37 -2.89 -14.99
C LEU A 25 -18.76 -3.55 -13.75
N LEU A 26 -18.75 -4.88 -13.76
CA LEU A 26 -17.88 -5.64 -12.88
C LEU A 26 -16.49 -5.06 -13.12
N ALA A 27 -15.92 -4.40 -12.11
CA ALA A 27 -14.56 -3.91 -12.24
C ALA A 27 -13.68 -5.12 -12.52
N ALA A 28 -13.30 -5.28 -13.79
CA ALA A 28 -12.32 -6.28 -14.17
C ALA A 28 -11.00 -5.96 -13.47
N ASP A 29 -10.17 -6.98 -13.24
CA ASP A 29 -8.80 -6.77 -12.82
C ASP A 29 -8.15 -5.70 -13.71
N ALA A 30 -7.67 -4.65 -13.09
CA ALA A 30 -6.92 -3.59 -13.78
C ALA A 30 -5.44 -3.94 -13.81
N SER A 31 -4.68 -3.28 -14.68
CA SER A 31 -3.22 -3.33 -14.62
C SER A 31 -2.66 -1.91 -14.69
N ASP A 32 -1.48 -1.69 -14.12
CA ASP A 32 -0.74 -0.45 -14.32
C ASP A 32 -0.33 -0.33 -15.81
N PRO A 33 -0.82 0.68 -16.54
CA PRO A 33 -0.56 0.81 -17.98
C PRO A 33 0.92 1.02 -18.32
N ARG A 34 1.75 1.49 -17.36
CA ARG A 34 3.18 1.71 -17.57
C ARG A 34 4.01 0.44 -17.43
N THR A 35 3.60 -0.45 -16.52
CA THR A 35 4.39 -1.62 -16.11
C THR A 35 3.74 -2.95 -16.47
N GLY A 36 2.42 -2.97 -16.72
CA GLY A 36 1.65 -4.18 -16.93
C GLY A 36 1.35 -4.96 -15.64
N VAL A 37 1.76 -4.46 -14.46
CA VAL A 37 1.53 -5.13 -13.18
C VAL A 37 0.02 -5.19 -12.90
N PRO A 38 -0.57 -6.40 -12.74
CA PRO A 38 -1.99 -6.55 -12.47
C PRO A 38 -2.34 -6.13 -11.04
N ILE A 39 -3.51 -5.49 -10.92
CA ILE A 39 -4.16 -5.15 -9.66
C ILE A 39 -5.34 -6.09 -9.49
N ARG A 40 -5.23 -7.03 -8.59
CA ARG A 40 -6.16 -8.14 -8.36
C ARG A 40 -7.12 -7.80 -7.22
N LEU A 41 -8.41 -7.98 -7.47
CA LEU A 41 -9.49 -7.72 -6.51
C LEU A 41 -10.24 -9.00 -6.11
N GLU A 42 -10.14 -10.04 -6.92
CA GLU A 42 -10.74 -11.33 -6.63
C GLU A 42 -9.80 -12.21 -5.80
N VAL A 43 -10.40 -13.04 -4.95
CA VAL A 43 -9.69 -14.00 -4.09
C VAL A 43 -9.98 -15.41 -4.55
N ASP A 44 -8.92 -16.13 -4.88
CA ASP A 44 -8.97 -17.52 -5.30
C ASP A 44 -7.79 -18.34 -4.73
N SER A 45 -7.65 -19.56 -5.19
CA SER A 45 -6.56 -20.45 -4.74
C SER A 45 -5.17 -19.99 -5.15
N SER A 46 -5.03 -19.01 -6.05
CA SER A 46 -3.75 -18.46 -6.50
C SER A 46 -3.39 -17.13 -5.81
N THR A 47 -4.31 -16.56 -5.02
CA THR A 47 -4.09 -15.28 -4.32
C THR A 47 -2.84 -15.33 -3.46
N PHE A 48 -2.67 -16.35 -2.64
CA PHE A 48 -1.46 -16.53 -1.84
C PHE A 48 -0.57 -17.66 -2.36
N PRO A 49 0.74 -17.59 -2.14
CA PRO A 49 1.64 -18.71 -2.38
C PRO A 49 1.11 -20.01 -1.76
N SER A 50 1.28 -21.14 -2.44
CA SER A 50 0.78 -22.43 -1.96
C SER A 50 1.33 -22.82 -0.59
N SER A 51 2.59 -22.45 -0.31
CA SER A 51 3.24 -22.67 0.99
C SER A 51 2.58 -21.91 2.15
N TRP A 52 1.81 -20.85 1.88
CA TRP A 52 1.14 -20.07 2.93
C TRP A 52 -0.22 -20.63 3.32
N ARG A 53 -0.82 -21.46 2.48
CA ARG A 53 -2.20 -21.97 2.68
C ARG A 53 -2.30 -23.07 3.72
N GLY A 54 -1.21 -23.78 3.96
CA GLY A 54 -1.15 -24.90 4.90
C GLY A 54 -0.22 -24.65 6.09
N GLY A 55 0.09 -25.73 6.83
CA GLY A 55 1.00 -25.70 7.97
C GLY A 55 0.56 -24.75 9.07
N GLU A 56 1.50 -24.00 9.62
CA GLU A 56 1.26 -23.02 10.69
C GLU A 56 0.74 -21.68 10.15
N VAL A 57 1.08 -21.32 8.90
CA VAL A 57 0.74 -20.03 8.31
C VAL A 57 -0.76 -19.87 8.14
N LYS A 58 -1.44 -20.86 7.55
CA LYS A 58 -2.89 -20.93 7.37
C LYS A 58 -3.50 -19.64 6.82
N ALA A 59 -2.89 -19.10 5.77
CA ALA A 59 -3.33 -17.87 5.12
C ALA A 59 -4.81 -17.96 4.70
N LYS A 60 -5.58 -16.93 5.04
CA LYS A 60 -6.98 -16.76 4.64
C LYS A 60 -7.19 -15.35 4.14
N ALA A 61 -8.09 -15.19 3.18
CA ALA A 61 -8.55 -13.87 2.74
C ALA A 61 -10.03 -13.92 2.34
N THR A 62 -10.66 -12.76 2.40
CA THR A 62 -11.97 -12.50 1.80
C THR A 62 -11.80 -11.50 0.66
N ARG A 63 -12.76 -11.47 -0.26
CA ARG A 63 -12.76 -10.49 -1.35
C ARG A 63 -12.95 -9.08 -0.78
N VAL A 64 -12.27 -8.10 -1.36
CA VAL A 64 -12.50 -6.67 -1.10
C VAL A 64 -13.96 -6.30 -1.40
N PRO A 65 -14.63 -5.43 -0.60
CA PRO A 65 -15.99 -4.98 -0.91
C PRO A 65 -16.06 -4.34 -2.30
N ARG A 66 -17.08 -4.66 -3.09
CA ARG A 66 -17.19 -4.15 -4.47
C ARG A 66 -17.24 -2.62 -4.57
N SER A 67 -17.76 -1.95 -3.55
CA SER A 67 -17.74 -0.49 -3.43
C SER A 67 -16.33 0.09 -3.38
N GLU A 68 -15.34 -0.71 -2.98
CA GLU A 68 -13.94 -0.31 -2.86
C GLU A 68 -13.09 -0.64 -4.09
N ASP A 69 -13.63 -1.32 -5.10
CA ASP A 69 -12.89 -1.76 -6.28
C ASP A 69 -12.19 -0.60 -6.99
N ALA A 70 -12.95 0.40 -7.41
CA ALA A 70 -12.40 1.55 -8.14
C ALA A 70 -11.41 2.35 -7.29
N ARG A 71 -11.69 2.49 -5.99
CA ARG A 71 -10.80 3.19 -5.05
C ARG A 71 -9.49 2.43 -4.87
N SER A 72 -9.54 1.11 -4.67
CA SER A 72 -8.36 0.26 -4.56
C SER A 72 -7.46 0.35 -5.79
N GLN A 73 -8.05 0.26 -6.98
CA GLN A 73 -7.32 0.38 -8.25
C GLN A 73 -6.66 1.77 -8.40
N ARG A 74 -7.40 2.84 -8.16
CA ARG A 74 -6.89 4.21 -8.23
C ARG A 74 -5.69 4.42 -7.29
N LEU A 75 -5.80 3.95 -6.05
CA LEU A 75 -4.73 4.10 -5.04
C LEU A 75 -3.49 3.28 -5.39
N ALA A 76 -3.67 2.04 -5.88
CA ALA A 76 -2.55 1.23 -6.36
C ALA A 76 -1.81 1.92 -7.52
N LEU A 77 -2.55 2.44 -8.51
CA LEU A 77 -1.96 3.16 -9.64
C LEU A 77 -1.19 4.41 -9.19
N ALA A 78 -1.76 5.18 -8.26
CA ALA A 78 -1.09 6.36 -7.70
C ALA A 78 0.21 5.98 -6.94
N ALA A 79 0.17 4.90 -6.15
CA ALA A 79 1.33 4.42 -5.41
C ALA A 79 2.42 3.87 -6.35
N LEU A 80 2.05 3.04 -7.34
CA LEU A 80 2.95 2.53 -8.38
C LEU A 80 3.58 3.67 -9.18
N GLY A 81 2.83 4.75 -9.42
CA GLY A 81 3.28 5.94 -10.13
C GLY A 81 4.49 6.64 -9.52
N ARG A 82 4.79 6.40 -8.25
CA ARG A 82 5.94 6.98 -7.55
C ARG A 82 7.26 6.25 -7.79
N TYR A 83 7.24 5.14 -8.53
CA TYR A 83 8.43 4.34 -8.82
C TYR A 83 8.75 4.34 -10.32
N PRO A 84 10.05 4.38 -10.70
CA PRO A 84 10.47 4.13 -12.06
C PRO A 84 9.96 2.79 -12.58
N ARG A 85 9.66 2.74 -13.87
CA ARG A 85 9.11 1.55 -14.52
C ARG A 85 9.98 0.31 -14.29
N GLU A 86 11.28 0.45 -14.44
CA GLU A 86 12.27 -0.63 -14.33
C GLU A 86 12.30 -1.21 -12.90
N VAL A 87 12.22 -0.35 -11.87
CA VAL A 87 12.16 -0.78 -10.46
C VAL A 87 10.91 -1.63 -10.23
N VAL A 88 9.75 -1.19 -10.74
CA VAL A 88 8.50 -1.94 -10.58
C VAL A 88 8.56 -3.26 -11.35
N THR A 89 8.90 -3.26 -12.64
CA THR A 89 8.86 -4.46 -13.48
C THR A 89 9.86 -5.53 -13.06
N LYS A 90 11.00 -5.14 -12.49
CA LYS A 90 12.00 -6.07 -11.96
C LYS A 90 11.50 -6.77 -10.68
N ASN A 91 10.77 -6.07 -9.82
CA ASN A 91 10.52 -6.50 -8.46
C ASN A 91 9.06 -6.89 -8.15
N LEU A 92 8.08 -6.47 -8.94
CA LEU A 92 6.67 -6.68 -8.65
C LEU A 92 5.96 -7.44 -9.78
N ARG A 93 5.11 -8.39 -9.42
CA ARG A 93 4.32 -9.20 -10.35
C ARG A 93 2.81 -9.02 -10.17
N ALA A 94 2.37 -8.59 -8.98
CA ALA A 94 0.96 -8.30 -8.71
C ALA A 94 0.80 -7.42 -7.47
N VAL A 95 -0.30 -6.67 -7.45
CA VAL A 95 -0.87 -6.05 -6.24
C VAL A 95 -2.22 -6.69 -6.00
N HIS A 96 -2.42 -7.29 -4.82
CA HIS A 96 -3.68 -7.91 -4.42
C HIS A 96 -4.37 -7.05 -3.37
N PHE A 97 -5.62 -6.69 -3.61
CA PHE A 97 -6.50 -6.17 -2.58
C PHE A 97 -7.43 -7.28 -2.09
N VAL A 98 -7.57 -7.34 -0.77
CA VAL A 98 -8.45 -8.30 -0.10
C VAL A 98 -9.32 -7.55 0.92
N GLY A 99 -10.49 -8.08 1.26
CA GLY A 99 -11.32 -7.48 2.32
C GLY A 99 -10.67 -7.66 3.67
N GLU A 100 -10.39 -8.90 4.01
CA GLU A 100 -9.66 -9.29 5.22
C GLU A 100 -8.61 -10.33 4.85
N MET A 101 -7.51 -10.35 5.62
CA MET A 101 -6.54 -11.43 5.56
C MET A 101 -6.02 -11.77 6.95
N SER A 102 -5.66 -13.02 7.12
CA SER A 102 -5.07 -13.50 8.37
C SER A 102 -3.98 -14.54 8.10
N PHE A 103 -2.95 -14.52 8.94
CA PHE A 103 -1.84 -15.46 8.96
C PHE A 103 -1.55 -15.84 10.40
N TYR A 104 -1.21 -17.08 10.65
CA TYR A 104 -0.94 -17.59 12.02
C TYR A 104 -2.11 -17.32 12.99
N GLY A 105 -3.33 -17.18 12.47
CA GLY A 105 -4.52 -16.88 13.26
C GLY A 105 -4.71 -15.42 13.68
N VAL A 106 -3.85 -14.49 13.23
CA VAL A 106 -3.98 -13.05 13.50
C VAL A 106 -4.30 -12.25 12.23
N PRO A 107 -5.09 -11.16 12.33
CA PRO A 107 -5.40 -10.31 11.19
C PRO A 107 -4.19 -9.45 10.78
N TYR A 108 -4.07 -9.19 9.47
CA TYR A 108 -3.04 -8.35 8.87
C TYR A 108 -3.65 -7.25 8.03
N GLY A 109 -3.08 -6.04 8.09
CA GLY A 109 -3.42 -4.92 7.23
C GLY A 109 -2.71 -4.97 5.88
N GLY A 110 -1.46 -5.45 5.88
CA GLY A 110 -0.62 -5.67 4.72
C GLY A 110 0.28 -6.87 4.90
N THR A 111 0.79 -7.38 3.79
CA THR A 111 1.89 -8.35 3.73
C THR A 111 2.46 -8.42 2.32
N ASN A 112 3.58 -9.08 2.15
CA ASN A 112 4.19 -9.28 0.85
C ASN A 112 4.74 -10.70 0.68
N SER A 113 4.74 -11.17 -0.55
CA SER A 113 5.56 -12.29 -0.97
C SER A 113 6.82 -11.76 -1.68
N ARG A 114 7.61 -12.65 -2.29
CA ARG A 114 8.82 -12.19 -3.00
C ARG A 114 8.54 -11.18 -4.12
N TYR A 115 7.35 -11.24 -4.74
CA TYR A 115 7.01 -10.44 -5.92
C TYR A 115 5.57 -9.92 -5.92
N ALA A 116 4.85 -10.01 -4.83
CA ALA A 116 3.49 -9.48 -4.75
C ALA A 116 3.22 -8.80 -3.42
N VAL A 117 2.48 -7.70 -3.50
CA VAL A 117 1.97 -6.94 -2.36
C VAL A 117 0.52 -7.34 -2.12
N TYR A 118 0.12 -7.49 -0.87
CA TYR A 118 -1.25 -7.77 -0.44
C TYR A 118 -1.70 -6.71 0.55
N ILE A 119 -2.87 -6.11 0.30
CA ILE A 119 -3.40 -4.99 1.10
C ILE A 119 -4.83 -5.31 1.49
N ALA A 120 -5.13 -5.26 2.79
CA ALA A 120 -6.51 -5.33 3.26
C ALA A 120 -7.22 -4.00 3.04
N ASN A 121 -8.48 -4.05 2.55
CA ASN A 121 -9.33 -2.89 2.42
C ASN A 121 -10.79 -3.27 2.68
N ARG A 122 -11.30 -2.90 3.86
CA ARG A 122 -12.72 -3.08 4.23
C ARG A 122 -13.53 -1.80 4.08
N GLY A 123 -12.92 -0.73 3.55
CA GLY A 123 -13.52 0.58 3.40
C GLY A 123 -13.12 1.58 4.48
N VAL A 124 -13.39 2.85 4.19
CA VAL A 124 -12.99 3.99 5.05
C VAL A 124 -13.60 3.88 6.45
N ASP A 125 -14.87 3.51 6.54
CA ASP A 125 -15.60 3.40 7.82
C ASP A 125 -15.02 2.31 8.74
N ALA A 126 -14.29 1.36 8.15
CA ALA A 126 -13.57 0.32 8.89
C ALA A 126 -12.09 0.69 9.18
N GLY A 127 -11.68 1.94 8.92
CA GLY A 127 -10.35 2.45 9.18
C GLY A 127 -9.34 2.25 8.04
N PHE A 128 -9.78 1.78 6.86
CA PHE A 128 -8.93 1.58 5.70
C PHE A 128 -9.04 2.79 4.75
N ASP A 129 -8.59 3.96 5.23
CA ASP A 129 -8.59 5.19 4.46
C ASP A 129 -7.50 5.20 3.36
N ASP A 130 -7.46 6.27 2.55
CA ASP A 130 -6.49 6.40 1.45
C ASP A 130 -5.06 6.41 1.97
N ALA A 131 -4.83 7.05 3.12
CA ALA A 131 -3.51 7.12 3.72
C ALA A 131 -3.03 5.74 4.17
N PHE A 132 -3.91 4.94 4.80
CA PHE A 132 -3.61 3.56 5.18
C PHE A 132 -3.23 2.71 3.97
N ILE A 133 -4.03 2.73 2.91
CA ILE A 133 -3.79 1.93 1.70
C ILE A 133 -2.46 2.29 1.05
N VAL A 134 -2.18 3.59 0.86
CA VAL A 134 -0.95 4.06 0.21
C VAL A 134 0.27 3.75 1.09
N SER A 135 0.17 3.98 2.40
CA SER A 135 1.22 3.64 3.36
C SER A 135 1.56 2.15 3.32
N THR A 136 0.54 1.30 3.40
CA THR A 136 0.70 -0.16 3.36
C THR A 136 1.36 -0.61 2.06
N PHE A 137 0.96 -0.04 0.90
CA PHE A 137 1.63 -0.37 -0.36
C PHE A 137 3.14 -0.08 -0.30
N HIS A 138 3.53 1.11 0.13
CA HIS A 138 4.94 1.49 0.19
C HIS A 138 5.72 0.68 1.21
N HIS A 139 5.12 0.36 2.34
CA HIS A 139 5.67 -0.51 3.37
C HIS A 139 5.98 -1.90 2.81
N GLU A 140 5.00 -2.55 2.20
CA GLU A 140 5.14 -3.92 1.68
C GLU A 140 6.03 -4.00 0.44
N PHE A 141 5.97 -3.00 -0.43
CA PHE A 141 6.85 -2.97 -1.61
C PHE A 141 8.30 -2.71 -1.22
N SER A 142 8.53 -1.94 -0.17
CA SER A 142 9.87 -1.70 0.37
C SER A 142 10.52 -2.99 0.90
N SER A 143 9.77 -3.87 1.58
CA SER A 143 10.22 -5.21 1.96
C SER A 143 10.68 -6.04 0.75
N ILE A 144 9.92 -5.99 -0.35
CA ILE A 144 10.28 -6.68 -1.59
C ILE A 144 11.58 -6.12 -2.16
N LEU A 145 11.70 -4.80 -2.22
CA LEU A 145 12.88 -4.12 -2.77
C LEU A 145 14.13 -4.44 -1.92
N LEU A 146 14.02 -4.36 -0.60
CA LEU A 146 15.10 -4.69 0.33
C LEU A 146 15.57 -6.13 0.16
N ARG A 147 14.64 -7.08 0.10
CA ARG A 147 14.93 -8.52 -0.04
C ARG A 147 15.53 -8.86 -1.39
N ASN A 148 15.13 -8.18 -2.46
CA ASN A 148 15.59 -8.46 -3.82
C ASN A 148 16.89 -7.73 -4.19
N ASN A 149 17.32 -6.71 -3.40
CA ASN A 149 18.52 -5.91 -3.66
C ASN A 149 19.32 -5.69 -2.36
N PRO A 150 19.72 -6.77 -1.65
CA PRO A 150 20.35 -6.68 -0.34
C PRO A 150 21.71 -5.97 -0.38
N GLU A 151 22.40 -5.97 -1.53
CA GLU A 151 23.69 -5.30 -1.74
C GLU A 151 23.60 -3.78 -1.67
N GLY A 152 22.42 -3.20 -1.90
CA GLY A 152 22.18 -1.76 -1.78
C GLY A 152 21.97 -1.26 -0.35
N PHE A 153 21.83 -2.17 0.64
CA PHE A 153 21.49 -1.83 2.01
C PHE A 153 22.63 -2.13 2.99
N ASP A 154 23.14 -1.10 3.64
CA ASP A 154 24.10 -1.24 4.74
C ASP A 154 23.38 -1.41 6.09
N GLU A 155 22.99 -2.67 6.39
CA GLU A 155 22.32 -3.02 7.64
C GLU A 155 23.17 -2.67 8.88
N ARG A 156 24.50 -2.77 8.77
CA ARG A 156 25.41 -2.44 9.87
C ARG A 156 25.36 -0.94 10.18
N ALA A 157 25.44 -0.08 9.17
CA ALA A 157 25.31 1.36 9.33
C ALA A 157 23.91 1.74 9.82
N TRP A 158 22.86 1.08 9.33
CA TRP A 158 21.49 1.27 9.77
C TRP A 158 21.33 0.99 11.26
N THR A 159 21.78 -0.18 11.71
CA THR A 159 21.71 -0.58 13.12
C THR A 159 22.59 0.31 14.01
N ALA A 160 23.75 0.71 13.53
CA ALA A 160 24.65 1.62 14.25
C ALA A 160 24.09 3.05 14.42
N ALA A 161 23.10 3.44 13.59
CA ALA A 161 22.39 4.71 13.75
C ALA A 161 21.46 4.72 14.98
N ASN A 162 21.10 3.55 15.54
CA ASN A 162 20.31 3.48 16.77
C ASN A 162 21.11 3.91 18.01
N ALA A 163 20.40 4.27 19.07
CA ALA A 163 21.02 4.48 20.37
C ALA A 163 21.64 3.16 20.88
N ALA A 164 22.78 3.25 21.60
CA ALA A 164 23.53 2.07 22.03
C ALA A 164 22.73 1.06 22.90
N HIS A 165 21.71 1.55 23.60
CA HIS A 165 20.80 0.71 24.41
C HIS A 165 19.61 0.16 23.63
N ALA A 166 19.32 0.67 22.43
CA ALA A 166 18.20 0.23 21.63
C ALA A 166 18.45 -1.17 21.07
N ARG A 167 17.40 -1.99 21.04
CA ARG A 167 17.42 -3.34 20.48
C ARG A 167 16.17 -3.55 19.67
N TYR A 168 16.30 -4.29 18.57
CA TYR A 168 15.14 -4.77 17.84
C TYR A 168 14.49 -5.96 18.57
N GLY A 169 13.18 -6.09 18.37
CA GLY A 169 12.40 -7.24 18.81
C GLY A 169 12.58 -8.45 17.89
N THR A 170 11.55 -9.28 17.82
CA THR A 170 11.56 -10.57 17.09
C THR A 170 10.72 -10.56 15.80
N GLY A 171 10.37 -9.36 15.30
CA GLY A 171 9.68 -9.17 14.03
C GLY A 171 8.23 -8.73 14.13
N GLY A 172 7.69 -8.28 12.99
CA GLY A 172 6.36 -7.68 12.89
C GLY A 172 5.23 -8.59 13.33
N THR A 173 5.25 -9.89 12.97
CA THR A 173 4.24 -10.87 13.40
C THR A 173 4.14 -10.95 14.93
N GLN A 174 5.27 -10.94 15.64
CA GLN A 174 5.26 -10.97 17.09
C GLN A 174 4.75 -9.64 17.67
N ALA A 175 5.15 -8.51 17.08
CA ALA A 175 4.64 -7.21 17.48
C ALA A 175 3.11 -7.10 17.35
N ILE A 176 2.53 -7.69 16.29
CA ILE A 176 1.07 -7.76 16.14
C ILE A 176 0.44 -8.60 17.26
N LYS A 177 0.99 -9.77 17.56
CA LYS A 177 0.50 -10.65 18.64
C LYS A 177 0.58 -10.00 20.00
N ASP A 178 1.62 -9.22 20.25
CA ASP A 178 1.87 -8.54 21.53
C ASP A 178 1.13 -7.19 21.65
N GLY A 179 0.41 -6.77 20.60
CA GLY A 179 -0.28 -5.46 20.56
C GLY A 179 0.67 -4.27 20.53
N THR A 180 1.92 -4.45 20.10
CA THR A 180 2.95 -3.41 20.02
C THR A 180 3.17 -2.87 18.60
N ALA A 181 2.33 -3.27 17.63
CA ALA A 181 2.40 -2.84 16.23
C ALA A 181 1.79 -1.44 15.99
N ASN A 182 2.10 -0.46 16.83
CA ASN A 182 1.61 0.91 16.68
C ASN A 182 2.47 1.69 15.68
N THR A 183 1.85 2.20 14.61
CA THR A 183 2.52 2.91 13.51
C THR A 183 2.46 4.45 13.64
N ALA A 184 1.81 5.00 14.65
CA ALA A 184 1.83 6.45 14.90
C ALA A 184 3.25 6.90 15.32
N PHE A 185 3.72 8.02 14.76
CA PHE A 185 5.01 8.59 15.14
C PHE A 185 5.05 8.92 16.63
N ARG A 186 6.15 8.56 17.30
CA ARG A 186 6.31 8.69 18.73
C ARG A 186 7.60 9.44 19.07
N ALA A 187 7.45 10.68 19.54
CA ALA A 187 8.57 11.59 19.82
C ALA A 187 9.61 10.99 20.77
N GLU A 188 9.19 10.19 21.75
CA GLU A 188 10.07 9.53 22.71
C GLU A 188 11.01 8.49 22.07
N LEU A 189 10.67 7.98 20.88
CA LEU A 189 11.49 7.00 20.15
C LEU A 189 12.48 7.65 19.19
N HIS A 190 12.28 8.91 18.80
CA HIS A 190 13.11 9.58 17.81
C HIS A 190 14.56 9.73 18.27
N SER A 191 14.80 10.00 19.57
CA SER A 191 16.15 10.06 20.14
C SER A 191 16.91 8.73 20.05
N ALA A 192 16.17 7.62 20.03
CA ALA A 192 16.72 6.28 19.85
C ALA A 192 16.91 5.90 18.37
N GLY A 193 16.39 6.70 17.43
CA GLY A 193 16.52 6.48 15.99
C GLY A 193 15.32 5.80 15.33
N PHE A 194 14.19 5.68 16.03
CA PHE A 194 12.96 5.05 15.51
C PHE A 194 11.85 6.07 15.29
N LEU A 195 10.98 5.85 14.30
CA LEU A 195 9.85 6.75 14.04
C LEU A 195 8.62 6.40 14.88
N ASN A 196 8.37 5.12 15.11
CA ASN A 196 7.19 4.61 15.84
C ASN A 196 7.52 3.32 16.60
N GLN A 197 6.54 2.78 17.30
CA GLN A 197 6.74 1.56 18.09
C GLN A 197 6.95 0.33 17.18
N TYR A 198 6.23 0.24 16.05
CA TYR A 198 6.34 -0.87 15.13
C TYR A 198 7.75 -0.99 14.54
N SER A 199 8.41 0.13 14.25
CA SER A 199 9.79 0.16 13.74
C SER A 199 10.82 -0.45 14.71
N THR A 200 10.48 -0.62 16.00
CA THR A 200 11.37 -1.29 16.96
C THR A 200 11.32 -2.82 16.85
N SER A 201 10.42 -3.41 16.05
CA SER A 201 10.19 -4.84 16.02
C SER A 201 11.24 -5.62 15.20
N SER A 202 11.79 -5.03 14.15
CA SER A 202 12.91 -5.58 13.36
C SER A 202 13.58 -4.51 12.50
N VAL A 203 14.74 -4.83 11.93
CA VAL A 203 15.43 -3.97 10.94
C VAL A 203 14.53 -3.73 9.72
N GLU A 204 13.85 -4.78 9.23
CA GLU A 204 12.96 -4.70 8.07
C GLU A 204 11.77 -3.76 8.33
N GLU A 205 11.10 -3.89 9.49
CA GLU A 205 9.95 -3.03 9.83
C GLU A 205 10.37 -1.56 10.06
N ASP A 206 11.57 -1.36 10.58
CA ASP A 206 12.14 -0.03 10.74
C ASP A 206 12.44 0.61 9.37
N PHE A 207 13.09 -0.12 8.48
CA PHE A 207 13.35 0.31 7.11
C PHE A 207 12.04 0.64 6.38
N ASN A 208 11.06 -0.25 6.47
CA ASN A 208 9.74 -0.08 5.83
C ASN A 208 9.00 1.14 6.35
N THR A 209 9.10 1.44 7.65
CA THR A 209 8.49 2.63 8.25
C THR A 209 9.08 3.93 7.65
N PHE A 210 10.39 3.98 7.42
CA PHE A 210 11.02 5.12 6.75
C PHE A 210 10.61 5.21 5.28
N ALA A 211 10.57 4.08 4.56
CA ALA A 211 10.13 4.04 3.16
C ALA A 211 8.68 4.54 3.03
N GLU A 212 7.78 4.05 3.88
CA GLU A 212 6.39 4.50 3.95
C GLU A 212 6.31 6.02 4.12
N ALA A 213 7.04 6.59 5.08
CA ALA A 213 7.02 8.02 5.36
C ALA A 213 7.56 8.84 4.17
N LEU A 214 8.65 8.40 3.54
CA LEU A 214 9.24 9.05 2.36
C LEU A 214 8.28 9.04 1.18
N PHE A 215 7.80 7.85 0.77
CA PHE A 215 6.96 7.72 -0.41
C PHE A 215 5.55 8.28 -0.22
N ARG A 216 5.03 8.32 1.00
CA ARG A 216 3.78 9.00 1.30
C ARG A 216 3.91 10.53 1.25
N GLY A 217 5.12 11.05 1.31
CA GLY A 217 5.38 12.49 1.39
C GLY A 217 5.02 13.05 2.77
N ASP A 218 5.36 12.35 3.86
CA ASP A 218 5.06 12.82 5.20
C ASP A 218 6.02 13.95 5.61
N ALA A 219 5.55 15.20 5.54
CA ALA A 219 6.35 16.37 5.89
C ALA A 219 6.91 16.33 7.33
N ARG A 220 6.27 15.55 8.24
CA ARG A 220 6.76 15.39 9.62
C ARG A 220 8.11 14.71 9.67
N LEU A 221 8.41 13.78 8.74
CA LEU A 221 9.71 13.09 8.67
C LEU A 221 10.85 14.11 8.57
N TRP A 222 10.72 15.11 7.70
CA TRP A 222 11.74 16.13 7.50
C TRP A 222 11.95 17.00 8.74
N ASN A 223 10.86 17.29 9.47
CA ASN A 223 10.93 18.03 10.74
C ASN A 223 11.65 17.22 11.83
N ILE A 224 11.36 15.91 11.90
CA ILE A 224 12.01 14.99 12.83
C ILE A 224 13.51 14.87 12.50
N CYS A 225 13.87 14.73 11.23
CA CYS A 225 15.27 14.65 10.79
C CYS A 225 16.08 15.89 11.20
N ARG A 226 15.48 17.10 11.17
CA ARG A 226 16.17 18.32 11.62
C ARG A 226 16.50 18.31 13.11
N GLN A 227 15.74 17.60 13.93
CA GLN A 227 15.85 17.60 15.38
C GLN A 227 16.60 16.37 15.92
N PHE A 228 16.55 15.24 15.18
CA PHE A 228 17.06 13.95 15.64
C PHE A 228 18.09 13.37 14.66
N PRO A 229 19.41 13.55 14.95
CA PRO A 229 20.48 13.12 14.03
C PRO A 229 20.46 11.62 13.68
N ARG A 230 19.99 10.77 14.59
CA ARG A 230 19.87 9.32 14.34
C ARG A 230 18.82 9.00 13.29
N VAL A 231 17.68 9.69 13.34
CA VAL A 231 16.61 9.58 12.33
C VAL A 231 17.10 10.15 11.00
N ALA A 232 17.79 11.31 11.03
CA ALA A 232 18.41 11.89 9.82
C ALA A 232 19.37 10.90 9.16
N LYS A 233 20.25 10.25 9.95
CA LYS A 233 21.20 9.26 9.42
C LYS A 233 20.50 8.10 8.74
N LYS A 234 19.42 7.55 9.30
CA LYS A 234 18.64 6.49 8.66
C LYS A 234 17.94 6.98 7.39
N LYS A 235 17.39 8.20 7.40
CA LYS A 235 16.85 8.83 6.20
C LYS A 235 17.91 8.91 5.09
N ASP A 236 19.16 9.28 5.40
CA ASP A 236 20.24 9.31 4.41
C ASP A 236 20.54 7.90 3.86
N LEU A 237 20.59 6.89 4.72
CA LEU A 237 20.85 5.51 4.34
C LEU A 237 19.74 4.94 3.42
N ILE A 238 18.48 5.21 3.73
CA ILE A 238 17.38 4.70 2.88
C ILE A 238 17.29 5.45 1.55
N VAL A 239 17.57 6.75 1.52
CA VAL A 239 17.68 7.51 0.26
C VAL A 239 18.80 6.95 -0.60
N ALA A 240 19.96 6.64 0.00
CA ALA A 240 21.07 6.00 -0.72
C ALA A 240 20.71 4.61 -1.26
N PHE A 241 19.95 3.81 -0.48
CA PHE A 241 19.42 2.53 -0.96
C PHE A 241 18.54 2.71 -2.20
N TYR A 242 17.57 3.61 -2.14
CA TYR A 242 16.68 3.85 -3.29
C TYR A 242 17.43 4.42 -4.49
N ALA A 243 18.41 5.32 -4.28
CA ALA A 243 19.27 5.83 -5.34
C ALA A 243 20.12 4.73 -6.02
N SER A 244 20.45 3.65 -5.31
CA SER A 244 21.12 2.47 -5.88
C SER A 244 20.20 1.65 -6.80
N LEU A 245 18.89 1.73 -6.61
CA LEU A 245 17.89 1.07 -7.46
C LEU A 245 17.63 1.87 -8.74
N ASP A 246 17.57 3.20 -8.62
CA ASP A 246 17.39 4.13 -9.71
C ASP A 246 17.89 5.54 -9.31
N PRO A 247 18.74 6.21 -10.12
CA PRO A 247 19.33 7.50 -9.77
C PRO A 247 18.30 8.65 -9.65
N SER A 248 17.07 8.47 -10.10
CA SER A 248 16.00 9.47 -9.92
C SER A 248 15.51 9.58 -8.47
N PHE A 249 15.77 8.58 -7.62
CA PHE A 249 15.43 8.61 -6.21
C PHE A 249 16.41 9.48 -5.40
N THR A 250 16.37 10.78 -5.62
CA THR A 250 17.16 11.76 -4.88
C THR A 250 16.44 12.24 -3.62
N GLU A 251 17.14 12.92 -2.71
CA GLU A 251 16.49 13.59 -1.59
C GLU A 251 15.46 14.61 -2.07
N ASP A 252 15.76 15.36 -3.14
CA ASP A 252 14.85 16.36 -3.73
C ASP A 252 13.57 15.69 -4.28
N PHE A 253 13.69 14.51 -4.89
CA PHE A 253 12.51 13.71 -5.27
C PHE A 253 11.62 13.44 -4.07
N PHE A 254 12.18 12.92 -2.97
CA PHE A 254 11.37 12.62 -1.77
C PHE A 254 10.83 13.88 -1.09
N ARG A 255 11.54 15.00 -1.13
CA ARG A 255 11.05 16.28 -0.63
C ARG A 255 9.86 16.79 -1.45
N SER A 256 9.91 16.67 -2.77
CA SER A 256 8.82 17.08 -3.65
C SER A 256 7.52 16.30 -3.43
N LEU A 257 7.59 15.09 -2.86
CA LEU A 257 6.39 14.32 -2.48
C LEU A 257 5.68 14.88 -1.23
N ALA A 258 6.39 15.71 -0.45
CA ALA A 258 5.89 16.29 0.81
C ALA A 258 5.31 17.71 0.65
N GLU A 259 5.38 18.27 -0.56
CA GLU A 259 4.81 19.57 -0.95
C GLU A 259 3.37 19.41 -1.46
#